data_f2741b987e330f9c1d17df78d275ab11
#
_entry.id   f2741b987e330f9c1d17df78d275ab11
#
_cell.length_a   1.000
_cell.length_b   1.000
_cell.length_c   1.000
_cell.angle_alpha   90.00
_cell.angle_beta   90.00
_cell.angle_gamma   90.00
#
_symmetry.space_group_name_H-M   'P 1'
#
loop_
_entity.id
_entity.type
_entity.pdbx_description
1 polymer ?
#
loop_
_entity_poly.entity_id
_entity_poly.type
_entity_poly.pdbx_seq_one_letter_code
_entity_poly.pdbx_strand_id
1 'polypeptide(L)'
;MKTGTFVVVHLVGPREKFWGVLHDTSPSGVTVRGIALDAFESWTREVARGGETSSFPATVFFPLHRVERVFADETSGEVASYGDRFEQIVGENVGRFLGSATGTSRKSRS
;
A
#
# COMPACT_ATOMS: atom_id res chain seq x y z
N MET A 1 -7.20 13.62 5.29
CA MET A 1 -7.27 12.46 4.39
C MET A 1 -8.02 11.35 5.10
N LYS A 2 -8.94 10.72 4.42
CA LYS A 2 -9.81 9.73 5.07
C LYS A 2 -9.17 8.36 5.15
N THR A 3 -9.49 7.64 6.22
CA THR A 3 -9.17 6.21 6.31
C THR A 3 -9.75 5.49 5.10
N GLY A 4 -8.98 4.60 4.52
CA GLY A 4 -9.37 3.89 3.31
C GLY A 4 -8.82 4.50 2.03
N THR A 5 -8.26 5.72 2.11
CA THR A 5 -7.64 6.35 0.97
C THR A 5 -6.32 5.65 0.63
N PHE A 6 -6.08 5.39 -0.65
CA PHE A 6 -4.76 4.93 -1.08
C PHE A 6 -3.80 6.11 -1.05
N VAL A 7 -2.65 5.90 -0.43
CA VAL A 7 -1.69 6.98 -0.19
C VAL A 7 -0.27 6.54 -0.54
N VAL A 8 0.57 7.54 -0.79
CA VAL A 8 2.01 7.34 -0.86
C VAL A 8 2.61 8.13 0.30
N VAL A 9 3.43 7.46 1.10
CA VAL A 9 4.09 8.05 2.25
C VAL A 9 5.57 8.21 1.93
N HIS A 10 6.06 9.44 2.02
CA HIS A 10 7.50 9.72 1.88
C HIS A 10 8.09 9.79 3.27
N LEU A 11 9.12 9.01 3.48
CA LEU A 11 9.77 8.87 4.78
C LEU A 11 11.19 9.40 4.74
N VAL A 12 11.67 9.80 5.90
CA VAL A 12 13.04 10.25 6.08
C VAL A 12 13.67 9.43 7.20
N GLY A 13 15.01 9.39 7.21
CA GLY A 13 15.80 8.77 8.25
C GLY A 13 15.65 7.27 8.45
N PRO A 14 15.80 6.40 7.43
CA PRO A 14 16.27 6.64 6.06
C PRO A 14 15.16 7.08 5.13
N ARG A 15 15.54 7.56 3.96
CA ARG A 15 14.60 8.01 2.94
C ARG A 15 14.01 6.80 2.24
N GLU A 16 12.68 6.69 2.33
CA GLU A 16 11.93 5.56 1.76
C GLU A 16 10.58 6.05 1.30
N LYS A 17 9.92 5.25 0.46
CA LYS A 17 8.54 5.52 0.05
C LYS A 17 7.72 4.27 0.28
N PHE A 18 6.51 4.45 0.78
CA PHE A 18 5.60 3.34 1.07
C PHE A 18 4.24 3.67 0.47
N TRP A 19 3.57 2.66 -0.09
CA TRP A 19 2.28 2.83 -0.72
C TRP A 19 1.28 1.87 -0.10
N GLY A 20 0.05 2.32 0.08
CA GLY A 20 -0.99 1.44 0.54
C GLY A 20 -2.23 2.19 0.98
N VAL A 21 -3.04 1.50 1.76
CA VAL A 21 -4.31 2.02 2.26
C VAL A 21 -4.08 2.66 3.62
N LEU A 22 -4.53 3.91 3.77
CA LEU A 22 -4.43 4.61 5.04
C LEU A 22 -5.40 3.99 6.03
N HIS A 23 -4.87 3.45 7.13
CA HIS A 23 -5.69 2.85 8.17
C HIS A 23 -6.00 3.82 9.30
N ASP A 24 -5.03 4.65 9.66
CA ASP A 24 -5.21 5.54 10.79
C ASP A 24 -4.20 6.66 10.77
N THR A 25 -4.61 7.81 11.30
CA THR A 25 -3.70 8.93 11.56
C THR A 25 -3.91 9.36 13.00
N SER A 26 -2.79 9.72 13.64
CA SER A 26 -2.84 10.18 15.03
C SER A 26 -1.73 11.21 15.23
N PRO A 27 -1.71 11.92 16.37
CA PRO A 27 -0.59 12.82 16.64
C PRO A 27 0.76 12.12 16.68
N SER A 28 0.78 10.79 16.88
CA SER A 28 2.02 10.00 16.96
C SER A 28 2.55 9.57 15.60
N GLY A 29 1.67 9.44 14.61
CA GLY A 29 2.10 8.97 13.30
C GLY A 29 0.96 8.45 12.45
N VAL A 30 1.30 7.66 11.44
CA VAL A 30 0.32 7.12 10.48
C VAL A 30 0.48 5.61 10.37
N THR A 31 -0.66 4.93 10.22
CA THR A 31 -0.69 3.49 9.99
C THR A 31 -1.18 3.23 8.58
N VAL A 32 -0.43 2.45 7.82
CA VAL A 32 -0.74 2.16 6.42
C VAL A 32 -0.63 0.66 6.19
N ARG A 33 -1.59 0.12 5.44
CA ARG A 33 -1.53 -1.28 4.99
C ARG A 33 -1.07 -1.28 3.55
N GLY A 34 0.12 -1.79 3.29
CA GLY A 34 0.63 -1.77 1.94
C GLY A 34 2.02 -2.34 1.83
N ILE A 35 2.82 -1.77 0.93
CA ILE A 35 4.12 -2.32 0.58
C ILE A 35 5.08 -1.16 0.24
N ALA A 36 6.37 -1.38 0.48
CA ALA A 36 7.38 -0.40 0.10
C ALA A 36 7.37 -0.24 -1.42
N LEU A 37 7.52 0.99 -1.89
CA LEU A 37 7.42 1.26 -3.32
C LEU A 37 8.52 0.59 -4.13
N ASP A 38 9.69 0.34 -3.53
CA ASP A 38 10.76 -0.35 -4.27
C ASP A 38 10.42 -1.83 -4.50
N ALA A 39 9.43 -2.38 -3.80
CA ALA A 39 8.97 -3.75 -4.03
C ALA A 39 7.69 -3.80 -4.87
N PHE A 40 7.09 -2.65 -5.18
CA PHE A 40 5.78 -2.61 -5.82
C PHE A 40 5.77 -3.33 -7.17
N GLU A 41 6.75 -3.02 -8.01
CA GLU A 41 6.78 -3.53 -9.38
C GLU A 41 6.90 -5.06 -9.39
N SER A 42 7.85 -5.61 -8.62
CA SER A 42 8.05 -7.05 -8.58
C SER A 42 6.87 -7.77 -7.95
N TRP A 43 6.31 -7.20 -6.87
CA TRP A 43 5.14 -7.78 -6.24
C TRP A 43 3.95 -7.84 -7.21
N THR A 44 3.70 -6.73 -7.93
CA THR A 44 2.60 -6.66 -8.88
C THR A 44 2.73 -7.72 -9.96
N ARG A 45 3.95 -7.89 -10.49
CA ARG A 45 4.18 -8.89 -11.52
C ARG A 45 4.03 -10.31 -11.00
N GLU A 46 4.45 -10.55 -9.77
CA GLU A 46 4.28 -11.86 -9.15
C GLU A 46 2.80 -12.18 -8.94
N VAL A 47 2.02 -11.20 -8.50
CA VAL A 47 0.58 -11.39 -8.35
C VAL A 47 -0.05 -11.71 -9.71
N ALA A 48 0.38 -11.00 -10.76
CA ALA A 48 -0.16 -11.23 -12.11
C ALA A 48 0.11 -12.64 -12.61
N ARG A 49 1.24 -13.21 -12.23
CA ARG A 49 1.58 -14.59 -12.63
C ARG A 49 0.84 -15.64 -11.80
N GLY A 50 0.29 -15.24 -10.67
CA GLY A 50 -0.36 -16.15 -9.74
C GLY A 50 0.66 -16.91 -8.89
N GLY A 51 0.16 -17.59 -7.86
CA GLY A 51 1.04 -18.33 -6.98
C GLY A 51 1.61 -17.45 -5.87
N GLU A 52 2.73 -17.91 -5.32
CA GLU A 52 3.34 -17.23 -4.17
C GLU A 52 4.15 -16.03 -4.60
N THR A 53 4.23 -15.04 -3.70
CA THR A 53 5.01 -13.84 -3.93
C THR A 53 6.15 -13.80 -2.93
N SER A 54 7.25 -13.12 -3.31
CA SER A 54 8.40 -12.98 -2.43
C SER A 54 8.25 -11.80 -1.47
N SER A 55 7.30 -10.91 -1.74
CA SER A 55 6.99 -9.76 -0.87
C SER A 55 5.52 -9.80 -0.53
N PHE A 56 5.18 -9.31 0.66
CA PHE A 56 3.79 -9.32 1.13
C PHE A 56 3.42 -7.97 1.70
N PRO A 57 2.18 -7.50 1.45
CA PRO A 57 1.71 -6.30 2.11
C PRO A 57 1.69 -6.48 3.63
N ALA A 58 1.92 -5.41 4.34
CA ALA A 58 1.94 -5.41 5.79
C ALA A 58 1.25 -4.18 6.32
N THR A 59 0.77 -4.24 7.56
CA THR A 59 0.25 -3.08 8.25
C THR A 59 1.39 -2.50 9.07
N VAL A 60 1.77 -1.25 8.76
CA VAL A 60 2.96 -0.64 9.32
C VAL A 60 2.59 0.71 9.93
N PHE A 61 3.12 0.97 11.12
CA PHE A 61 3.00 2.27 11.76
C PHE A 61 4.29 3.05 11.54
N PHE A 62 4.15 4.26 11.02
CA PHE A 62 5.30 5.15 10.84
C PHE A 62 5.20 6.30 11.84
N PRO A 63 6.19 6.41 12.75
CA PRO A 63 6.21 7.54 13.69
C PRO A 63 6.28 8.87 12.94
N LEU A 64 5.63 9.87 13.48
CA LEU A 64 5.51 11.14 12.77
C LEU A 64 6.85 11.76 12.40
N HIS A 65 7.88 11.58 13.24
CA HIS A 65 9.20 12.17 12.96
C HIS A 65 9.86 11.56 11.72
N ARG A 66 9.38 10.40 11.26
CA ARG A 66 9.87 9.79 10.03
C ARG A 66 9.08 10.19 8.80
N VAL A 67 7.92 10.81 8.98
CA VAL A 67 7.01 11.11 7.86
C VAL A 67 7.31 12.49 7.32
N GLU A 68 7.78 12.55 6.07
CA GLU A 68 7.99 13.83 5.40
C GLU A 68 6.69 14.35 4.84
N ARG A 69 5.95 13.48 4.15
CA ARG A 69 4.63 13.83 3.61
C ARG A 69 3.83 12.59 3.31
N VAL A 70 2.51 12.77 3.29
CA VAL A 70 1.57 11.74 2.85
C VAL A 70 0.70 12.39 1.78
N PHE A 71 0.56 11.75 0.63
CA PHE A 71 -0.34 12.29 -0.37
C PHE A 71 -1.17 11.16 -0.98
N ALA A 72 -2.34 11.54 -1.50
CA ALA A 72 -3.26 10.59 -2.09
C ALA A 72 -2.65 10.01 -3.36
N ASP A 73 -2.85 8.70 -3.56
CA ASP A 73 -2.42 8.02 -4.77
C ASP A 73 -3.49 8.24 -5.83
N GLU A 74 -3.26 9.17 -6.74
CA GLU A 74 -4.23 9.59 -7.73
C GLU A 74 -3.63 9.56 -9.12
N THR A 75 -4.45 9.17 -10.10
CA THR A 75 -4.06 9.30 -11.49
C THR A 75 -4.07 10.79 -11.85
N SER A 76 -2.99 11.25 -12.46
CA SER A 76 -2.84 12.63 -12.84
C SER A 76 -2.42 12.69 -14.30
N GLY A 77 -3.35 13.18 -15.16
CA GLY A 77 -3.09 13.21 -16.58
C GLY A 77 -2.87 11.81 -17.12
N GLU A 78 -1.72 11.60 -17.75
CA GLU A 78 -1.37 10.29 -18.31
C GLU A 78 -0.58 9.41 -17.34
N VAL A 79 -0.31 9.93 -16.14
CA VAL A 79 0.44 9.17 -15.13
C VAL A 79 -0.55 8.46 -14.23
N ALA A 80 -0.56 7.13 -14.32
CA ALA A 80 -1.50 6.33 -13.55
C ALA A 80 -1.10 6.29 -12.08
N SER A 81 -2.11 6.27 -11.20
CA SER A 81 -1.85 5.98 -9.79
C SER A 81 -1.27 4.57 -9.67
N TYR A 82 -0.66 4.26 -8.54
CA TYR A 82 -0.15 2.91 -8.31
C TYR A 82 -1.28 1.90 -8.29
N GLY A 83 -2.43 2.27 -7.74
CA GLY A 83 -3.59 1.38 -7.76
C GLY A 83 -4.07 1.09 -9.16
N ASP A 84 -4.15 2.11 -10.01
CA ASP A 84 -4.57 1.91 -11.39
C ASP A 84 -3.53 1.10 -12.17
N ARG A 85 -2.24 1.35 -11.92
CA ARG A 85 -1.19 0.58 -12.56
C ARG A 85 -1.28 -0.89 -12.18
N PHE A 86 -1.55 -1.18 -10.92
CA PHE A 86 -1.74 -2.56 -10.47
C PHE A 86 -2.89 -3.21 -11.24
N GLU A 87 -4.01 -2.49 -11.33
CA GLU A 87 -5.19 -3.03 -12.02
C GLU A 87 -4.92 -3.25 -13.50
N GLN A 88 -4.14 -2.38 -14.15
CA GLN A 88 -3.76 -2.56 -15.55
C GLN A 88 -2.94 -3.82 -15.76
N ILE A 89 -2.05 -4.14 -14.82
CA ILE A 89 -1.14 -5.27 -14.95
C ILE A 89 -1.81 -6.57 -14.53
N VAL A 90 -2.55 -6.56 -13.43
CA VAL A 90 -3.12 -7.76 -12.84
C VAL A 90 -4.53 -8.05 -13.36
N GLY A 91 -5.28 -7.01 -13.71
CA GLY A 91 -6.65 -7.15 -14.18
C GLY A 91 -7.68 -7.16 -13.07
N GLU A 92 -7.27 -6.96 -11.83
CA GLU A 92 -8.16 -6.94 -10.68
C GLU A 92 -7.82 -5.77 -9.78
N ASN A 93 -8.80 -5.33 -9.00
CA ASN A 93 -8.63 -4.22 -8.08
C ASN A 93 -7.64 -4.60 -6.99
N VAL A 94 -6.69 -3.72 -6.71
CA VAL A 94 -5.62 -3.99 -5.75
C VAL A 94 -6.14 -4.21 -4.33
N GLY A 95 -7.31 -3.64 -4.01
CA GLY A 95 -7.88 -3.82 -2.69
C GLY A 95 -8.10 -5.27 -2.32
N ARG A 96 -8.31 -6.13 -3.31
CA ARG A 96 -8.50 -7.56 -3.06
C ARG A 96 -7.22 -8.23 -2.58
N PHE A 97 -6.07 -7.67 -2.89
CA PHE A 97 -4.78 -8.29 -2.59
C PHE A 97 -4.09 -7.67 -1.39
N LEU A 98 -4.49 -6.48 -0.98
CA LEU A 98 -3.95 -5.89 0.24
C LEU A 98 -4.58 -6.49 1.47
N GLY A 99 -5.82 -6.89 1.34
CA GLY A 99 -6.56 -7.41 2.47
C GLY A 99 -6.81 -6.33 3.51
N SER A 100 -7.30 -6.76 4.65
CA SER A 100 -7.43 -5.89 5.78
C SER A 100 -6.60 -6.46 6.92
N ALA A 101 -6.29 -5.65 7.89
CA ALA A 101 -5.56 -6.12 9.05
C ALA A 101 -6.33 -7.23 9.76
N THR A 102 -7.63 -7.35 9.50
CA THR A 102 -8.49 -8.35 10.11
C THR A 102 -8.83 -9.47 9.13
N GLY A 103 -8.57 -9.34 7.92
CA GLY A 103 -8.98 -10.26 6.85
C GLY A 103 -8.37 -11.64 6.94
N THR A 104 -8.57 -11.45 7.21
CA THR A 104 -8.29 -12.19 7.23
C THR A 104 -8.27 -13.11 7.44
N SER A 105 -8.19 -13.12 7.60
CA SER A 105 -8.15 -13.84 7.90
C SER A 105 -8.71 -14.63 8.03
N ARG A 106 -9.05 -14.44 8.15
CA ARG A 106 -9.59 -14.98 8.39
C ARG A 106 -9.97 -15.79 8.12
N LYS A 107 -10.11 -15.66 8.03
CA LYS A 107 -10.57 -16.19 7.90
C LYS A 107 -10.53 -17.05 7.85
N SER A 108 -10.25 -16.98 7.97
CA SER A 108 -10.17 -17.66 8.12
C SER A 108 -10.36 -18.49 8.37
N ARG A 109 -10.32 -18.58 8.58
CA ARG A 109 -10.51 -19.15 9.04
C ARG A 109 -10.99 -19.81 9.07
N SER A 110 -11.00 -19.70 9.11
CA SER A 110 -11.44 -20.06 9.34
C SER A 110 -11.80 -20.39 9.30
#